data_b9f75bb5b8465e6c2b05431407202e42
#
_entry.id   b9f75bb5b8465e6c2b05431407202e42
#
_cell.length_a   1.000
_cell.length_b   1.000
_cell.length_c   1.000
_cell.angle_alpha   90.00
_cell.angle_beta   90.00
_cell.angle_gamma   90.00
#
_symmetry.space_group_name_H-M   'P 1'
#
loop_
_entity.id
_entity.type
_entity.pdbx_description
1 polymer ?
#
loop_
_entity_poly.entity_id
_entity_poly.type
_entity_poly.pdbx_seq_one_letter_code
_entity_poly.pdbx_strand_id
1 'polypeptide(L)'
;MEKIGEIKARFAEAGERLKKASMRTEAESAAGLLENLEQTYREDTRSGVQALIRRSEKQREALEKETARIYQLQQYERDYENEGLICGIDEVGRGPLAGPVVAGAVILSKNCEILYLNDSKQLSAEKREQLYDVILEHAVAVGIGIVSPQRIDEINILQATYEAMRQAIEKLNPQPAVLLNDAVRIPQVAIQQVPIIKGDAKSVSIAAASIVAKVTRDRMMEQYEEVFPGYGFARNKGYGSKEHIEALQTMGPTAIHRRSFIGHFVKEG
;
A
#
# COMPACT_ATOMS: atom_id res chain seq x y z
N MET A 1 -30.65 24.80 26.65
CA MET A 1 -29.38 24.03 26.69
C MET A 1 -29.53 22.89 25.69
N GLU A 2 -28.60 22.77 24.74
CA GLU A 2 -28.62 21.73 23.72
C GLU A 2 -28.51 20.32 24.33
N LYS A 3 -29.19 19.33 23.75
CA LYS A 3 -29.18 17.94 24.28
C LYS A 3 -27.84 17.30 24.03
N ILE A 4 -27.33 16.52 25.00
CA ILE A 4 -26.04 15.80 24.85
C ILE A 4 -26.03 14.90 23.63
N GLY A 5 -27.17 14.31 23.23
CA GLY A 5 -27.30 13.48 22.03
C GLY A 5 -27.00 14.24 20.73
N GLU A 6 -27.42 15.49 20.61
CA GLU A 6 -27.17 16.36 19.45
C GLU A 6 -25.69 16.75 19.39
N ILE A 7 -25.10 17.12 20.54
CA ILE A 7 -23.66 17.41 20.63
C ILE A 7 -22.83 16.18 20.22
N LYS A 8 -23.19 15.00 20.76
CA LYS A 8 -22.53 13.74 20.46
C LYS A 8 -22.57 13.41 18.96
N ALA A 9 -23.71 13.68 18.29
CA ALA A 9 -23.85 13.45 16.86
C ALA A 9 -22.88 14.31 16.03
N ARG A 10 -22.73 15.61 16.39
CA ARG A 10 -21.80 16.53 15.70
C ARG A 10 -20.33 16.08 15.85
N PHE A 11 -19.90 15.75 17.08
CA PHE A 11 -18.56 15.22 17.31
C PHE A 11 -18.32 13.89 16.58
N ALA A 12 -19.33 13.01 16.54
CA ALA A 12 -19.25 11.75 15.84
C ALA A 12 -19.10 11.96 14.33
N GLU A 13 -19.86 12.85 13.74
CA GLU A 13 -19.80 13.18 12.31
C GLU A 13 -18.40 13.72 11.92
N ALA A 14 -17.90 14.74 12.66
CA ALA A 14 -16.59 15.33 12.41
C ALA A 14 -15.46 14.30 12.62
N GLY A 15 -15.55 13.49 13.67
CA GLY A 15 -14.58 12.42 13.97
C GLY A 15 -14.56 11.31 12.92
N GLU A 16 -15.73 10.94 12.35
CA GLU A 16 -15.79 9.95 11.26
C GLU A 16 -15.25 10.53 9.94
N ARG A 17 -15.45 11.82 9.65
CA ARG A 17 -14.81 12.49 8.52
C ARG A 17 -13.29 12.45 8.65
N LEU A 18 -12.75 12.78 9.83
CA LEU A 18 -11.31 12.73 10.11
C LEU A 18 -10.76 11.31 9.93
N LYS A 19 -11.45 10.30 10.46
CA LYS A 19 -11.03 8.89 10.37
C LYS A 19 -11.00 8.38 8.94
N LYS A 20 -11.92 8.83 8.08
CA LYS A 20 -12.02 8.42 6.67
C LYS A 20 -11.04 9.17 5.75
N ALA A 21 -10.60 10.34 6.16
CA ALA A 21 -9.70 11.15 5.35
C ALA A 21 -8.38 10.39 5.07
N SER A 22 -7.97 10.39 3.83
CA SER A 22 -6.65 9.91 3.40
C SER A 22 -5.79 11.02 2.79
N MET A 23 -6.39 12.17 2.50
CA MET A 23 -5.67 13.38 2.10
C MET A 23 -5.53 14.33 3.28
N ARG A 24 -4.37 15.00 3.35
CA ARG A 24 -4.07 15.94 4.42
C ARG A 24 -5.08 17.10 4.48
N THR A 25 -5.44 17.68 3.35
CA THR A 25 -6.43 18.75 3.24
C THR A 25 -7.79 18.37 3.79
N GLU A 26 -8.26 17.16 3.52
CA GLU A 26 -9.51 16.63 4.07
C GLU A 26 -9.44 16.44 5.58
N ALA A 27 -8.33 15.87 6.05
CA ALA A 27 -8.09 15.62 7.47
C ALA A 27 -7.98 16.93 8.28
N GLU A 28 -7.27 17.94 7.76
CA GLU A 28 -7.16 19.27 8.37
C GLU A 28 -8.53 19.97 8.41
N SER A 29 -9.33 19.87 7.36
CA SER A 29 -10.71 20.39 7.35
C SER A 29 -11.58 19.74 8.43
N ALA A 30 -11.52 18.41 8.56
CA ALA A 30 -12.27 17.68 9.58
C ALA A 30 -11.76 17.99 11.01
N ALA A 31 -10.44 18.14 11.19
CA ALA A 31 -9.83 18.55 12.45
C ALA A 31 -10.27 19.96 12.87
N GLY A 32 -10.37 20.89 11.92
CA GLY A 32 -10.90 22.25 12.18
C GLY A 32 -12.36 22.23 12.64
N LEU A 33 -13.19 21.32 12.11
CA LEU A 33 -14.57 21.14 12.61
C LEU A 33 -14.56 20.65 14.07
N LEU A 34 -13.69 19.71 14.41
CA LEU A 34 -13.55 19.22 15.79
C LEU A 34 -13.08 20.34 16.73
N GLU A 35 -12.10 21.13 16.33
CA GLU A 35 -11.60 22.27 17.11
C GLU A 35 -12.70 23.33 17.37
N ASN A 36 -13.49 23.65 16.36
CA ASN A 36 -14.63 24.57 16.52
C ASN A 36 -15.67 24.03 17.52
N LEU A 37 -15.93 22.71 17.51
CA LEU A 37 -16.82 22.07 18.48
C LEU A 37 -16.22 22.11 19.89
N GLU A 38 -14.92 21.84 20.04
CA GLU A 38 -14.20 21.95 21.33
C GLU A 38 -14.33 23.37 21.92
N GLN A 39 -14.11 24.39 21.12
CA GLN A 39 -14.24 25.79 21.53
C GLN A 39 -15.68 26.14 21.90
N THR A 40 -16.66 25.68 21.10
CA THR A 40 -18.10 25.95 21.33
C THR A 40 -18.59 25.39 22.69
N TYR A 41 -18.09 24.19 23.04
CA TYR A 41 -18.54 23.48 24.24
C TYR A 41 -17.54 23.50 25.40
N ARG A 42 -16.50 24.34 25.32
CA ARG A 42 -15.41 24.39 26.30
C ARG A 42 -15.90 24.60 27.73
N GLU A 43 -16.89 25.48 27.92
CA GLU A 43 -17.45 25.84 29.22
C GLU A 43 -18.58 24.88 29.66
N ASP A 44 -18.91 23.86 28.88
CA ASP A 44 -19.94 22.88 29.26
C ASP A 44 -19.37 21.87 30.25
N THR A 45 -19.83 21.94 31.49
CA THR A 45 -19.32 21.12 32.61
C THR A 45 -19.88 19.70 32.65
N ARG A 46 -20.84 19.36 31.79
CA ARG A 46 -21.41 18.00 31.74
C ARG A 46 -20.33 16.97 31.36
N SER A 47 -20.19 15.92 32.19
CA SER A 47 -19.15 14.91 32.08
C SER A 47 -19.13 14.23 30.67
N GLY A 48 -20.33 14.01 30.09
CA GLY A 48 -20.47 13.46 28.75
C GLY A 48 -19.88 14.37 27.64
N VAL A 49 -20.07 15.70 27.78
CA VAL A 49 -19.50 16.68 26.82
C VAL A 49 -17.98 16.76 26.97
N GLN A 50 -17.50 16.84 28.22
CA GLN A 50 -16.07 16.86 28.49
C GLN A 50 -15.34 15.58 27.98
N ALA A 51 -16.03 14.42 28.00
CA ALA A 51 -15.49 13.21 27.41
C ALA A 51 -15.39 13.27 25.87
N LEU A 52 -16.34 13.94 25.19
CA LEU A 52 -16.29 14.17 23.75
C LEU A 52 -15.11 15.08 23.35
N ILE A 53 -14.92 16.17 24.10
CA ILE A 53 -13.79 17.11 23.89
C ILE A 53 -12.46 16.35 24.03
N ARG A 54 -12.23 15.65 25.14
CA ARG A 54 -10.98 14.87 25.31
C ARG A 54 -10.74 13.82 24.21
N ARG A 55 -11.81 13.20 23.67
CA ARG A 55 -11.68 12.26 22.55
C ARG A 55 -11.28 12.98 21.26
N SER A 56 -11.88 14.13 21.01
CA SER A 56 -11.60 14.99 19.86
C SER A 56 -10.15 15.49 19.87
N GLU A 57 -9.68 16.01 21.00
CA GLU A 57 -8.29 16.43 21.21
C GLU A 57 -7.30 15.30 20.86
N LYS A 58 -7.56 14.07 21.34
CA LYS A 58 -6.73 12.91 21.00
C LYS A 58 -6.73 12.57 19.51
N GLN A 59 -7.86 12.76 18.82
CA GLN A 59 -7.94 12.53 17.37
C GLN A 59 -7.10 13.57 16.61
N ARG A 60 -7.13 14.84 17.04
CA ARG A 60 -6.31 15.90 16.44
C ARG A 60 -4.82 15.68 16.70
N GLU A 61 -4.43 15.33 17.92
CA GLU A 61 -3.04 14.96 18.25
C GLU A 61 -2.55 13.77 17.40
N ALA A 62 -3.41 12.80 17.12
CA ALA A 62 -3.06 11.67 16.27
C ALA A 62 -2.81 12.12 14.81
N LEU A 63 -3.60 13.05 14.29
CA LEU A 63 -3.38 13.65 12.98
C LEU A 63 -2.05 14.41 12.90
N GLU A 64 -1.72 15.21 13.92
CA GLU A 64 -0.46 15.95 13.99
C GLU A 64 0.75 14.99 13.94
N LYS A 65 0.68 13.89 14.73
CA LYS A 65 1.72 12.85 14.73
C LYS A 65 1.84 12.18 13.36
N GLU A 66 0.72 11.88 12.72
CA GLU A 66 0.70 11.27 11.40
C GLU A 66 1.28 12.22 10.33
N THR A 67 0.90 13.48 10.35
CA THR A 67 1.44 14.50 9.45
C THR A 67 2.96 14.64 9.61
N ALA A 68 3.44 14.66 10.85
CA ALA A 68 4.88 14.68 11.13
C ALA A 68 5.58 13.40 10.64
N ARG A 69 4.95 12.24 10.80
CA ARG A 69 5.47 10.95 10.30
C ARG A 69 5.60 10.93 8.78
N ILE A 70 4.56 11.36 8.06
CA ILE A 70 4.59 11.45 6.59
C ILE A 70 5.67 12.42 6.14
N TYR A 71 5.81 13.57 6.80
CA TYR A 71 6.88 14.52 6.49
C TYR A 71 8.27 13.89 6.64
N GLN A 72 8.51 13.09 7.68
CA GLN A 72 9.77 12.37 7.84
C GLN A 72 9.96 11.28 6.76
N LEU A 73 8.88 10.57 6.42
CA LEU A 73 8.91 9.53 5.39
C LEU A 73 9.23 10.07 3.99
N GLN A 74 9.05 11.38 3.75
CA GLN A 74 9.41 12.08 2.51
C GLN A 74 10.89 12.51 2.44
N GLN A 75 11.74 12.07 3.36
CA GLN A 75 13.12 12.57 3.42
C GLN A 75 13.90 12.28 2.13
N TYR A 76 13.81 11.08 1.59
CA TYR A 76 14.50 10.72 0.35
C TYR A 76 13.97 11.51 -0.85
N GLU A 77 12.66 11.74 -0.93
CA GLU A 77 12.06 12.53 -1.99
C GLU A 77 12.56 13.98 -1.93
N ARG A 78 12.71 14.57 -0.74
CA ARG A 78 13.29 15.91 -0.56
C ARG A 78 14.78 15.96 -0.92
N ASP A 79 15.55 14.94 -0.55
CA ASP A 79 16.99 14.89 -0.83
C ASP A 79 17.29 14.90 -2.33
N TYR A 80 16.38 14.38 -3.16
CA TYR A 80 16.52 14.29 -4.61
C TYR A 80 15.57 15.20 -5.40
N GLU A 81 14.84 16.11 -4.76
CA GLU A 81 13.79 16.92 -5.41
C GLU A 81 14.30 17.81 -6.57
N ASN A 82 15.57 18.19 -6.55
CA ASN A 82 16.21 19.01 -7.58
C ASN A 82 16.65 18.22 -8.81
N GLU A 83 16.68 16.90 -8.73
CA GLU A 83 17.05 15.99 -9.83
C GLU A 83 15.91 15.82 -10.85
N GLY A 84 14.65 16.06 -10.44
CA GLY A 84 13.46 15.91 -11.27
C GLY A 84 12.39 15.04 -10.61
N LEU A 85 11.66 14.29 -11.42
CA LEU A 85 10.62 13.38 -10.91
C LEU A 85 11.24 12.15 -10.24
N ILE A 86 10.71 11.80 -9.08
CA ILE A 86 11.19 10.69 -8.26
C ILE A 86 10.14 9.59 -8.27
N CYS A 87 10.57 8.37 -8.55
CA CYS A 87 9.71 7.19 -8.57
C CYS A 87 10.13 6.22 -7.47
N GLY A 88 9.18 5.78 -6.66
CA GLY A 88 9.34 4.63 -5.77
C GLY A 88 9.01 3.33 -6.49
N ILE A 89 9.77 2.26 -6.19
CA ILE A 89 9.58 0.93 -6.77
C ILE A 89 9.63 -0.11 -5.66
N ASP A 90 8.64 -1.01 -5.69
CA ASP A 90 8.58 -2.19 -4.82
C ASP A 90 7.92 -3.37 -5.56
N GLU A 91 8.12 -4.60 -5.06
CA GLU A 91 7.55 -5.81 -5.61
C GLU A 91 6.81 -6.65 -4.56
N VAL A 92 5.92 -7.49 -5.06
CA VAL A 92 5.18 -8.48 -4.27
C VAL A 92 5.09 -9.81 -4.99
N GLY A 93 5.02 -10.88 -4.23
CA GLY A 93 4.78 -12.22 -4.80
C GLY A 93 6.05 -12.97 -5.18
N ARG A 94 7.19 -12.72 -4.55
CA ARG A 94 8.42 -13.52 -4.76
C ARG A 94 8.33 -14.91 -4.16
N GLY A 95 7.81 -15.05 -2.94
CA GLY A 95 7.78 -16.30 -2.17
C GLY A 95 6.59 -17.25 -2.38
N PRO A 96 5.45 -16.88 -2.98
CA PRO A 96 4.33 -17.79 -3.19
C PRO A 96 4.63 -18.95 -4.12
N LEU A 97 3.93 -20.08 -3.90
CA LEU A 97 3.96 -21.30 -4.74
C LEU A 97 3.18 -21.12 -6.05
N ALA A 98 2.24 -20.16 -6.07
CA ALA A 98 1.37 -19.89 -7.21
C ALA A 98 1.18 -18.37 -7.46
N GLY A 99 0.86 -18.03 -8.69
CA GLY A 99 0.59 -16.65 -9.13
C GLY A 99 1.82 -15.89 -9.56
N PRO A 100 1.63 -14.69 -10.16
CA PRO A 100 2.69 -13.87 -10.72
C PRO A 100 3.53 -13.20 -9.63
N VAL A 101 4.70 -12.68 -10.02
CA VAL A 101 5.37 -11.58 -9.34
C VAL A 101 4.88 -10.27 -9.95
N VAL A 102 4.59 -9.27 -9.10
CA VAL A 102 4.06 -7.97 -9.50
C VAL A 102 4.95 -6.88 -8.93
N ALA A 103 5.35 -5.92 -9.75
CA ALA A 103 6.05 -4.71 -9.33
C ALA A 103 5.17 -3.48 -9.55
N GLY A 104 5.23 -2.56 -8.60
CA GLY A 104 4.66 -1.22 -8.70
C GLY A 104 5.77 -0.18 -8.87
N ALA A 105 5.50 0.84 -9.68
CA ALA A 105 6.32 2.03 -9.82
C ALA A 105 5.41 3.25 -9.70
N VAL A 106 5.69 4.15 -8.75
CA VAL A 106 4.81 5.28 -8.45
C VAL A 106 5.61 6.57 -8.37
N ILE A 107 5.17 7.58 -9.12
CA ILE A 107 5.64 8.95 -9.02
C ILE A 107 4.57 9.76 -8.30
N LEU A 108 4.86 10.21 -7.08
CA LEU A 108 4.01 11.11 -6.33
C LEU A 108 4.34 12.58 -6.65
N SER A 109 3.42 13.48 -6.40
CA SER A 109 3.69 14.91 -6.47
C SER A 109 4.72 15.33 -5.41
N LYS A 110 5.49 16.41 -5.66
CA LYS A 110 6.46 16.94 -4.69
C LYS A 110 5.88 17.20 -3.30
N ASN A 111 4.62 17.64 -3.26
CA ASN A 111 3.89 17.91 -2.04
C ASN A 111 2.85 16.79 -1.84
N CYS A 112 3.32 15.55 -1.71
CA CYS A 112 2.41 14.43 -1.45
C CYS A 112 1.62 14.67 -0.16
N GLU A 113 0.31 14.75 -0.28
CA GLU A 113 -0.62 14.97 0.84
C GLU A 113 -1.33 13.68 1.28
N ILE A 114 -0.93 12.53 0.74
CA ILE A 114 -1.52 11.24 1.10
C ILE A 114 -1.01 10.83 2.49
N LEU A 115 -1.95 10.69 3.42
CA LEU A 115 -1.69 10.22 4.78
C LEU A 115 -1.71 8.70 4.85
N TYR A 116 -1.12 8.15 5.92
CA TYR A 116 -1.13 6.72 6.26
C TYR A 116 -0.39 5.80 5.29
N LEU A 117 0.36 6.35 4.32
CA LEU A 117 1.29 5.54 3.52
C LEU A 117 2.28 4.81 4.46
N ASN A 118 2.44 3.51 4.25
CA ASN A 118 3.29 2.64 5.06
C ASN A 118 3.59 1.35 4.29
N ASP A 119 4.52 0.52 4.81
CA ASP A 119 4.68 -0.88 4.36
C ASP A 119 3.31 -1.55 4.25
N SER A 120 3.00 -2.06 3.07
CA SER A 120 1.69 -2.65 2.76
C SER A 120 1.29 -3.80 3.70
N LYS A 121 2.26 -4.48 4.32
CA LYS A 121 2.04 -5.57 5.28
C LYS A 121 1.60 -5.07 6.66
N GLN A 122 1.86 -3.78 6.96
CA GLN A 122 1.44 -3.13 8.21
C GLN A 122 0.02 -2.55 8.13
N LEU A 123 -0.58 -2.53 6.96
CA LEU A 123 -1.91 -2.00 6.71
C LEU A 123 -2.97 -3.11 6.70
N SER A 124 -4.19 -2.81 7.17
CA SER A 124 -5.34 -3.68 6.95
C SER A 124 -5.68 -3.76 5.44
N ALA A 125 -6.36 -4.83 5.01
CA ALA A 125 -6.80 -4.97 3.62
C ALA A 125 -7.67 -3.78 3.19
N GLU A 126 -8.63 -3.38 4.02
CA GLU A 126 -9.51 -2.23 3.78
C GLU A 126 -8.71 -0.92 3.59
N LYS A 127 -7.70 -0.66 4.45
CA LYS A 127 -6.89 0.55 4.35
C LYS A 127 -6.00 0.52 3.12
N ARG A 128 -5.48 -0.65 2.72
CA ARG A 128 -4.73 -0.79 1.46
C ARG A 128 -5.59 -0.49 0.24
N GLU A 129 -6.81 -1.02 0.18
CA GLU A 129 -7.75 -0.74 -0.91
C GLU A 129 -8.07 0.76 -0.99
N GLN A 130 -8.39 1.39 0.13
CA GLN A 130 -8.64 2.83 0.20
C GLN A 130 -7.43 3.64 -0.31
N LEU A 131 -6.23 3.32 0.16
CA LEU A 131 -5.01 4.03 -0.26
C LEU A 131 -4.63 3.74 -1.72
N TYR A 132 -4.93 2.55 -2.23
CA TYR A 132 -4.73 2.22 -3.64
C TYR A 132 -5.50 3.19 -4.54
N ASP A 133 -6.79 3.40 -4.28
CA ASP A 133 -7.63 4.30 -5.07
C ASP A 133 -7.12 5.75 -4.96
N VAL A 134 -6.76 6.21 -3.75
CA VAL A 134 -6.19 7.55 -3.52
C VAL A 134 -4.84 7.72 -4.25
N ILE A 135 -3.98 6.70 -4.25
CA ILE A 135 -2.71 6.75 -4.99
C ILE A 135 -2.97 6.88 -6.49
N LEU A 136 -3.88 6.09 -7.06
CA LEU A 136 -4.19 6.16 -8.49
C LEU A 136 -4.77 7.51 -8.90
N GLU A 137 -5.56 8.15 -8.04
CA GLU A 137 -6.17 9.45 -8.31
C GLU A 137 -5.15 10.61 -8.24
N HIS A 138 -4.18 10.53 -7.31
CA HIS A 138 -3.30 11.67 -6.98
C HIS A 138 -1.84 11.50 -7.41
N ALA A 139 -1.43 10.32 -7.89
CA ALA A 139 -0.09 10.12 -8.41
C ALA A 139 0.10 10.84 -9.75
N VAL A 140 1.31 11.34 -9.99
CA VAL A 140 1.72 11.89 -11.29
C VAL A 140 1.76 10.79 -12.35
N ALA A 141 2.26 9.60 -11.98
CA ALA A 141 2.26 8.41 -12.83
C ALA A 141 2.31 7.14 -11.99
N VAL A 142 1.66 6.10 -12.49
CA VAL A 142 1.68 4.75 -11.91
C VAL A 142 1.98 3.73 -13.02
N GLY A 143 2.95 2.88 -12.79
CA GLY A 143 3.28 1.75 -13.65
C GLY A 143 3.18 0.44 -12.89
N ILE A 144 2.66 -0.62 -13.54
CA ILE A 144 2.54 -1.96 -12.96
C ILE A 144 3.17 -2.96 -13.93
N GLY A 145 4.15 -3.70 -13.44
CA GLY A 145 4.78 -4.81 -14.16
C GLY A 145 4.33 -6.15 -13.59
N ILE A 146 4.07 -7.12 -14.46
CA ILE A 146 3.54 -8.43 -14.08
C ILE A 146 4.29 -9.49 -14.86
N VAL A 147 4.89 -10.46 -14.16
CA VAL A 147 5.57 -11.59 -14.77
C VAL A 147 4.92 -12.89 -14.32
N SER A 148 4.56 -13.72 -15.31
CA SER A 148 3.77 -14.94 -15.10
C SER A 148 4.55 -16.04 -14.34
N PRO A 149 3.85 -17.02 -13.76
CA PRO A 149 4.46 -18.19 -13.15
C PRO A 149 5.37 -18.97 -14.12
N GLN A 150 4.95 -19.12 -15.37
CA GLN A 150 5.73 -19.80 -16.41
C GLN A 150 7.06 -19.08 -16.67
N ARG A 151 7.00 -17.75 -16.78
CA ARG A 151 8.21 -16.94 -16.97
C ARG A 151 9.13 -16.99 -15.76
N ILE A 152 8.57 -17.07 -14.54
CA ILE A 152 9.35 -17.28 -13.31
C ILE A 152 10.12 -18.61 -13.38
N ASP A 153 9.48 -19.68 -13.85
CA ASP A 153 10.11 -21.00 -14.00
C ASP A 153 11.23 -20.99 -15.06
N GLU A 154 11.09 -20.19 -16.12
CA GLU A 154 12.11 -20.06 -17.19
C GLU A 154 13.37 -19.31 -16.73
N ILE A 155 13.21 -18.17 -16.03
CA ILE A 155 14.31 -17.23 -15.79
C ILE A 155 14.70 -17.06 -14.33
N ASN A 156 14.08 -17.80 -13.41
CA ASN A 156 14.07 -17.72 -11.96
C ASN A 156 13.41 -16.45 -11.39
N ILE A 157 13.08 -16.49 -10.08
CA ILE A 157 12.32 -15.42 -9.42
C ILE A 157 13.08 -14.09 -9.36
N LEU A 158 14.40 -14.09 -9.25
CA LEU A 158 15.19 -12.86 -9.19
C LEU A 158 15.11 -12.11 -10.53
N GLN A 159 15.35 -12.82 -11.64
CA GLN A 159 15.27 -12.21 -12.98
C GLN A 159 13.84 -11.80 -13.33
N ALA A 160 12.85 -12.59 -12.93
CA ALA A 160 11.43 -12.25 -13.11
C ALA A 160 11.03 -11.00 -12.30
N THR A 161 11.58 -10.82 -11.09
CA THR A 161 11.37 -9.60 -10.31
C THR A 161 11.95 -8.39 -11.04
N TYR A 162 13.17 -8.48 -11.54
CA TYR A 162 13.77 -7.38 -12.31
C TYR A 162 13.01 -7.09 -13.61
N GLU A 163 12.51 -8.13 -14.28
CA GLU A 163 11.68 -7.98 -15.49
C GLU A 163 10.37 -7.24 -15.15
N ALA A 164 9.69 -7.62 -14.06
CA ALA A 164 8.48 -6.92 -13.58
C ALA A 164 8.77 -5.44 -13.25
N MET A 165 9.87 -5.15 -12.56
CA MET A 165 10.27 -3.78 -12.23
C MET A 165 10.54 -2.94 -13.50
N ARG A 166 11.24 -3.50 -14.49
CA ARG A 166 11.46 -2.81 -15.78
C ARG A 166 10.15 -2.52 -16.50
N GLN A 167 9.24 -3.51 -16.58
CA GLN A 167 7.91 -3.31 -17.16
C GLN A 167 7.13 -2.20 -16.46
N ALA A 168 7.22 -2.10 -15.11
CA ALA A 168 6.57 -1.05 -14.35
C ALA A 168 7.15 0.33 -14.70
N ILE A 169 8.49 0.46 -14.79
CA ILE A 169 9.18 1.70 -15.15
C ILE A 169 8.81 2.14 -16.58
N GLU A 170 8.83 1.22 -17.54
CA GLU A 170 8.52 1.50 -18.95
C GLU A 170 7.11 2.06 -19.17
N LYS A 171 6.17 1.72 -18.29
CA LYS A 171 4.77 2.22 -18.34
C LYS A 171 4.57 3.60 -17.74
N LEU A 172 5.58 4.16 -17.07
CA LEU A 172 5.48 5.50 -16.51
C LEU A 172 5.48 6.57 -17.61
N ASN A 173 4.58 7.52 -17.50
CA ASN A 173 4.55 8.73 -18.32
C ASN A 173 4.05 9.90 -17.46
N PRO A 174 4.90 10.88 -17.12
CA PRO A 174 6.30 11.08 -17.57
C PRO A 174 7.30 10.09 -16.94
N GLN A 175 8.48 9.98 -17.56
CA GLN A 175 9.58 9.17 -17.01
C GLN A 175 10.25 9.88 -15.82
N PRO A 176 10.70 9.15 -14.79
CA PRO A 176 11.40 9.70 -13.64
C PRO A 176 12.88 9.98 -13.93
N ALA A 177 13.46 10.92 -13.19
CA ALA A 177 14.90 11.17 -13.15
C ALA A 177 15.62 10.27 -12.14
N VAL A 178 14.94 9.91 -11.03
CA VAL A 178 15.49 9.10 -9.93
C VAL A 178 14.52 7.98 -9.58
N LEU A 179 15.06 6.79 -9.33
CA LEU A 179 14.35 5.63 -8.81
C LEU A 179 14.79 5.37 -7.36
N LEU A 180 13.84 5.36 -6.44
CA LEU A 180 14.00 4.87 -5.08
C LEU A 180 13.54 3.41 -5.04
N ASN A 181 14.44 2.47 -4.84
CA ASN A 181 14.16 1.05 -4.92
C ASN A 181 14.20 0.40 -3.54
N ASP A 182 13.28 -0.52 -3.20
CA ASP A 182 13.41 -1.30 -1.97
C ASP A 182 14.56 -2.30 -2.12
N ALA A 183 15.68 -2.01 -1.45
CA ALA A 183 16.89 -2.83 -1.25
C ALA A 183 17.63 -3.34 -2.51
N VAL A 184 17.15 -3.07 -3.74
CA VAL A 184 17.74 -3.64 -4.97
C VAL A 184 18.21 -2.57 -5.96
N ARG A 185 19.19 -2.92 -6.78
CA ARG A 185 19.53 -2.19 -8.01
C ARG A 185 19.03 -2.98 -9.21
N ILE A 186 18.21 -2.37 -10.04
CA ILE A 186 17.56 -3.01 -11.19
C ILE A 186 18.55 -2.99 -12.36
N PRO A 187 18.96 -4.15 -12.89
CA PRO A 187 19.86 -4.20 -14.05
C PRO A 187 19.20 -3.66 -15.32
N GLN A 188 20.03 -3.13 -16.23
CA GLN A 188 19.58 -2.63 -17.56
C GLN A 188 18.66 -1.40 -17.49
N VAL A 189 18.67 -0.64 -16.39
CA VAL A 189 17.97 0.62 -16.25
C VAL A 189 19.01 1.73 -16.12
N ALA A 190 18.99 2.68 -17.04
CA ALA A 190 19.96 3.79 -17.09
C ALA A 190 19.60 4.95 -16.15
N ILE A 191 18.36 5.01 -15.66
CA ILE A 191 17.91 6.04 -14.72
C ILE A 191 18.71 5.92 -13.41
N GLN A 192 19.01 7.03 -12.77
CA GLN A 192 19.68 7.06 -11.46
C GLN A 192 18.91 6.25 -10.44
N GLN A 193 19.59 5.37 -9.70
CA GLN A 193 18.95 4.45 -8.75
C GLN A 193 19.53 4.62 -7.36
N VAL A 194 18.65 4.71 -6.36
CA VAL A 194 18.96 4.80 -4.93
C VAL A 194 18.33 3.60 -4.21
N PRO A 195 19.08 2.52 -3.97
CA PRO A 195 18.58 1.38 -3.22
C PRO A 195 18.50 1.72 -1.72
N ILE A 196 17.33 1.49 -1.11
CA ILE A 196 17.03 1.83 0.27
C ILE A 196 16.59 0.56 1.00
N ILE A 197 17.37 0.12 1.98
CA ILE A 197 17.01 -1.05 2.81
C ILE A 197 15.77 -0.73 3.65
N LYS A 198 14.71 -1.53 3.51
CA LYS A 198 13.37 -1.29 4.07
C LYS A 198 12.81 0.04 3.55
N GLY A 199 12.85 0.22 2.25
CA GLY A 199 12.46 1.45 1.59
C GLY A 199 10.97 1.75 1.76
N ASP A 200 10.12 0.73 1.80
CA ASP A 200 8.69 0.79 2.07
C ASP A 200 8.32 1.46 3.42
N ALA A 201 9.24 1.40 4.39
CA ALA A 201 9.12 2.07 5.69
C ALA A 201 9.87 3.42 5.76
N LYS A 202 10.53 3.87 4.69
CA LYS A 202 11.42 5.04 4.70
C LYS A 202 11.17 6.06 3.58
N SER A 203 10.38 5.72 2.57
CA SER A 203 10.03 6.55 1.42
C SER A 203 8.55 6.45 1.14
N VAL A 204 7.87 7.59 0.99
CA VAL A 204 6.43 7.63 0.63
C VAL A 204 6.19 7.04 -0.74
N SER A 205 7.10 7.25 -1.69
CA SER A 205 6.97 6.74 -3.06
C SER A 205 7.12 5.22 -3.11
N ILE A 206 8.05 4.64 -2.34
CA ILE A 206 8.21 3.18 -2.23
C ILE A 206 6.99 2.58 -1.50
N ALA A 207 6.52 3.21 -0.41
CA ALA A 207 5.32 2.78 0.30
C ALA A 207 4.08 2.77 -0.62
N ALA A 208 3.92 3.80 -1.46
CA ALA A 208 2.86 3.84 -2.46
C ALA A 208 3.00 2.72 -3.50
N ALA A 209 4.21 2.47 -4.00
CA ALA A 209 4.50 1.38 -4.93
C ALA A 209 4.20 0.00 -4.32
N SER A 210 4.56 -0.21 -3.04
CA SER A 210 4.24 -1.42 -2.27
C SER A 210 2.74 -1.68 -2.21
N ILE A 211 1.94 -0.65 -1.90
CA ILE A 211 0.48 -0.74 -1.84
C ILE A 211 -0.09 -1.07 -3.22
N VAL A 212 0.34 -0.38 -4.27
CA VAL A 212 -0.14 -0.61 -5.65
C VAL A 212 0.18 -2.03 -6.11
N ALA A 213 1.40 -2.49 -5.93
CA ALA A 213 1.79 -3.86 -6.26
C ALA A 213 0.97 -4.89 -5.48
N LYS A 214 0.81 -4.67 -4.16
CA LYS A 214 0.11 -5.59 -3.25
C LYS A 214 -1.36 -5.73 -3.58
N VAL A 215 -2.08 -4.63 -3.74
CA VAL A 215 -3.52 -4.65 -4.05
C VAL A 215 -3.74 -5.26 -5.43
N THR A 216 -2.95 -4.88 -6.43
CA THR A 216 -3.05 -5.45 -7.78
C THR A 216 -2.89 -6.98 -7.75
N ARG A 217 -1.86 -7.47 -7.07
CA ARG A 217 -1.63 -8.92 -6.98
C ARG A 217 -2.71 -9.64 -6.18
N ASP A 218 -3.16 -9.07 -5.06
CA ASP A 218 -4.19 -9.69 -4.22
C ASP A 218 -5.51 -9.85 -4.97
N ARG A 219 -5.93 -8.83 -5.75
CA ARG A 219 -7.10 -8.90 -6.65
C ARG A 219 -6.94 -9.98 -7.73
N MET A 220 -5.76 -10.13 -8.32
CA MET A 220 -5.49 -11.22 -9.27
C MET A 220 -5.63 -12.61 -8.61
N MET A 221 -5.14 -12.76 -7.37
CA MET A 221 -5.25 -14.04 -6.66
C MET A 221 -6.70 -14.36 -6.25
N GLU A 222 -7.54 -13.35 -6.00
CA GLU A 222 -8.97 -13.52 -5.79
C GLU A 222 -9.67 -14.00 -7.07
N GLN A 223 -9.35 -13.42 -8.22
CA GLN A 223 -9.84 -13.90 -9.51
C GLN A 223 -9.38 -15.34 -9.83
N TYR A 224 -8.14 -15.69 -9.46
CA TYR A 224 -7.67 -17.06 -9.63
C TYR A 224 -8.40 -18.08 -8.73
N GLU A 225 -8.94 -17.69 -7.57
CA GLU A 225 -9.80 -18.57 -6.77
C GLU A 225 -11.09 -18.97 -7.52
N GLU A 226 -11.65 -18.03 -8.32
CA GLU A 226 -12.84 -18.32 -9.13
C GLU A 226 -12.54 -19.32 -10.25
N VAL A 227 -11.35 -19.21 -10.86
CA VAL A 227 -10.93 -20.09 -11.97
C VAL A 227 -10.42 -21.44 -11.49
N PHE A 228 -9.76 -21.47 -10.34
CA PHE A 228 -9.14 -22.66 -9.74
C PHE A 228 -9.59 -22.80 -8.27
N PRO A 229 -10.86 -23.15 -8.03
CA PRO A 229 -11.40 -23.24 -6.68
C PRO A 229 -10.75 -24.38 -5.87
N GLY A 230 -10.72 -24.21 -4.54
CA GLY A 230 -10.26 -25.23 -3.61
C GLY A 230 -8.80 -25.12 -3.17
N TYR A 231 -8.01 -24.22 -3.75
CA TYR A 231 -6.62 -23.95 -3.31
C TYR A 231 -6.54 -22.85 -2.26
N GLY A 232 -7.63 -22.11 -2.02
CA GLY A 232 -7.70 -21.01 -1.06
C GLY A 232 -6.95 -19.76 -1.47
N PHE A 233 -6.77 -19.51 -2.77
CA PHE A 233 -6.00 -18.39 -3.30
C PHE A 233 -6.50 -17.02 -2.84
N ALA A 234 -7.80 -16.87 -2.64
CA ALA A 234 -8.39 -15.64 -2.11
C ALA A 234 -7.88 -15.32 -0.68
N ARG A 235 -7.56 -16.34 0.11
CA ARG A 235 -7.03 -16.16 1.49
C ARG A 235 -5.52 -16.17 1.52
N ASN A 236 -4.91 -17.24 1.01
CA ASN A 236 -3.46 -17.46 1.12
C ASN A 236 -2.63 -16.71 0.08
N LYS A 237 -3.26 -16.08 -0.92
CA LYS A 237 -2.60 -15.32 -2.01
C LYS A 237 -1.49 -16.11 -2.72
N GLY A 238 -1.63 -17.44 -2.76
CA GLY A 238 -0.70 -18.38 -3.37
C GLY A 238 0.48 -18.77 -2.49
N TYR A 239 0.57 -18.28 -1.25
CA TYR A 239 1.60 -18.73 -0.30
C TYR A 239 1.32 -20.16 0.17
N GLY A 240 2.40 -20.88 0.55
CA GLY A 240 2.36 -22.27 1.00
C GLY A 240 1.75 -22.45 2.39
N SER A 241 0.50 -22.04 2.56
CA SER A 241 -0.28 -22.38 3.75
C SER A 241 -0.55 -23.89 3.81
N LYS A 242 -0.85 -24.42 4.99
CA LYS A 242 -1.21 -25.84 5.15
C LYS A 242 -2.32 -26.24 4.18
N GLU A 243 -3.39 -25.47 4.11
CA GLU A 243 -4.51 -25.67 3.20
C GLU A 243 -4.08 -25.72 1.73
N HIS A 244 -3.22 -24.78 1.30
CA HIS A 244 -2.73 -24.75 -0.08
C HIS A 244 -1.87 -25.96 -0.42
N ILE A 245 -1.00 -26.39 0.49
CA ILE A 245 -0.13 -27.56 0.31
C ILE A 245 -0.99 -28.85 0.26
N GLU A 246 -1.99 -29.01 1.14
CA GLU A 246 -2.92 -30.14 1.13
C GLU A 246 -3.73 -30.19 -0.18
N ALA A 247 -4.23 -29.04 -0.65
CA ALA A 247 -4.93 -28.94 -1.94
C ALA A 247 -4.01 -29.32 -3.10
N LEU A 248 -2.77 -28.85 -3.09
CA LEU A 248 -1.77 -29.17 -4.11
C LEU A 248 -1.43 -30.66 -4.16
N GLN A 249 -1.36 -31.34 -3.00
CA GLN A 249 -1.10 -32.78 -2.90
C GLN A 249 -2.28 -33.63 -3.35
N THR A 250 -3.50 -33.16 -3.15
CA THR A 250 -4.73 -33.94 -3.46
C THR A 250 -5.26 -33.68 -4.86
N MET A 251 -5.24 -32.44 -5.32
CA MET A 251 -5.80 -32.03 -6.62
C MET A 251 -4.73 -31.85 -7.71
N GLY A 252 -3.44 -31.86 -7.32
CA GLY A 252 -2.34 -31.56 -8.23
C GLY A 252 -2.16 -30.05 -8.51
N PRO A 253 -1.17 -29.66 -9.31
CA PRO A 253 -0.88 -28.29 -9.61
C PRO A 253 -1.73 -27.75 -10.79
N THR A 254 -2.17 -26.50 -10.68
CA THR A 254 -2.83 -25.74 -11.75
C THR A 254 -1.83 -25.04 -12.66
N ALA A 255 -2.33 -24.38 -13.72
CA ALA A 255 -1.53 -23.59 -14.66
C ALA A 255 -0.81 -22.38 -14.02
N ILE A 256 -1.27 -21.91 -12.84
CA ILE A 256 -0.65 -20.77 -12.15
C ILE A 256 0.36 -21.17 -11.06
N HIS A 257 0.58 -22.46 -10.83
CA HIS A 257 1.64 -22.92 -9.93
C HIS A 257 3.01 -22.81 -10.58
N ARG A 258 3.99 -22.39 -9.78
CA ARG A 258 5.39 -22.29 -10.18
C ARG A 258 6.04 -23.65 -10.02
N ARG A 259 6.31 -24.33 -11.14
CA ARG A 259 6.85 -25.69 -11.15
C ARG A 259 8.17 -25.78 -10.37
N SER A 260 9.03 -24.78 -10.52
CA SER A 260 10.31 -24.70 -9.79
C SER A 260 10.16 -24.54 -8.27
N PHE A 261 8.99 -24.16 -7.76
CA PHE A 261 8.75 -23.94 -6.32
C PHE A 261 8.03 -25.10 -5.63
N ILE A 262 7.34 -25.95 -6.40
CA ILE A 262 6.45 -26.97 -5.85
C ILE A 262 7.00 -28.40 -5.86
N GLY A 263 8.21 -28.61 -6.42
CA GLY A 263 8.79 -29.96 -6.57
C GLY A 263 8.88 -30.79 -5.29
N HIS A 264 8.96 -30.15 -4.13
CA HIS A 264 8.98 -30.83 -2.84
C HIS A 264 7.57 -31.26 -2.33
N PHE A 265 6.51 -30.70 -2.88
CA PHE A 265 5.14 -30.94 -2.42
C PHE A 265 4.36 -31.87 -3.34
N VAL A 266 4.79 -32.05 -4.59
CA VAL A 266 4.12 -32.89 -5.58
C VAL A 266 5.04 -34.04 -5.93
N LYS A 267 4.54 -35.29 -5.80
CA LYS A 267 5.27 -36.45 -6.33
C LYS A 267 5.24 -36.36 -7.85
N GLU A 268 6.38 -36.43 -8.48
CA GLU A 268 6.45 -36.70 -9.93
C GLU A 268 5.79 -38.06 -10.18
N GLY A 269 4.69 -38.06 -10.93
CA GLY A 269 3.99 -39.28 -11.37
C GLY A 269 4.73 -39.97 -12.47
#